data_080248d1f691e037d4006fd282264339
#
_entry.id   080248d1f691e037d4006fd282264339
#
_cell.length_a   1.000
_cell.length_b   1.000
_cell.length_c   1.000
_cell.angle_alpha   90.00
_cell.angle_beta   90.00
_cell.angle_gamma   90.00
#
_symmetry.space_group_name_H-M   'P 1'
#
loop_
_entity.id
_entity.type
_entity.pdbx_description
1 polymer ?
#
loop_
_entity_poly.entity_id
_entity_poly.type
_entity_poly.pdbx_seq_one_letter_code
_entity_poly.pdbx_strand_id
1 'polypeptide(L)'
;IKLSSRDTFPIELRGSFCGFNLNLAGCKCFFADHVGSKALYYYLKEDKLIVSTRLQWILRVLSDNNIEYHFNELSAKYMLTYGFMLDDSTFISEVKRILPGNKIILSGQGIKTMQYYLPSINHTLDVSEDTEIRMIDASFRMAVQREFEKDREYGYKHLVDLSGGLDSRMVRWHPKPLCRLAMEVELQVSVK
;
A
#
# COMPACT_ATOMS: atom_id res chain seq x y z
N ILE A 1 -10.57 8.99 12.58
CA ILE A 1 -9.25 8.74 13.21
C ILE A 1 -8.58 10.09 13.36
N LYS A 2 -8.38 10.58 14.61
CA LYS A 2 -7.56 11.77 14.86
C LYS A 2 -6.10 11.38 14.62
N LEU A 3 -5.60 11.65 13.43
CA LEU A 3 -4.20 11.45 13.09
C LEU A 3 -3.38 12.59 13.69
N SER A 4 -2.38 12.25 14.49
CA SER A 4 -1.53 13.21 15.17
C SER A 4 -0.71 14.03 14.17
N SER A 5 -0.47 15.29 14.50
CA SER A 5 0.35 16.25 13.74
C SER A 5 1.86 15.97 13.82
N ARG A 6 2.30 14.73 14.07
CA ARG A 6 3.71 14.38 14.20
C ARG A 6 4.38 14.26 12.83
N ASP A 7 5.60 14.76 12.72
CA ASP A 7 6.44 14.67 11.50
C ASP A 7 6.67 13.21 11.03
N THR A 8 6.49 12.24 11.91
CA THR A 8 6.62 10.80 11.65
C THR A 8 5.46 10.19 10.87
N PHE A 9 4.32 10.90 10.73
CA PHE A 9 3.18 10.39 9.95
C PHE A 9 3.58 10.19 8.47
N PRO A 10 3.24 9.05 7.82
CA PRO A 10 2.35 7.95 8.24
C PRO A 10 3.07 6.67 8.76
N ILE A 11 4.30 6.74 9.24
CA ILE A 11 5.14 5.59 9.62
C ILE A 11 4.47 4.66 10.66
N GLU A 12 3.58 5.21 11.48
CA GLU A 12 2.88 4.45 12.52
C GLU A 12 1.70 3.63 12.00
N LEU A 13 1.24 3.92 10.77
CA LEU A 13 0.15 3.16 10.16
C LEU A 13 0.60 1.75 9.81
N ARG A 14 -0.32 0.81 9.89
CA ARG A 14 -0.09 -0.60 9.54
C ARG A 14 -1.16 -1.09 8.58
N GLY A 15 -0.81 -2.07 7.73
CA GLY A 15 -1.69 -2.66 6.74
C GLY A 15 -1.49 -2.09 5.35
N SER A 16 -2.44 -2.37 4.46
CA SER A 16 -2.48 -1.93 3.07
C SER A 16 -3.22 -0.61 2.96
N PHE A 17 -2.52 0.45 2.65
CA PHE A 17 -3.14 1.77 2.54
C PHE A 17 -2.45 2.70 1.54
N CYS A 18 -3.21 3.62 1.01
CA CYS A 18 -2.74 4.88 0.48
C CYS A 18 -3.72 5.96 0.90
N GLY A 19 -3.32 7.21 0.92
CA GLY A 19 -4.23 8.24 1.36
C GLY A 19 -3.65 9.64 1.34
N PHE A 20 -4.42 10.53 1.95
CA PHE A 20 -4.00 11.90 2.15
C PHE A 20 -4.34 12.39 3.56
N ASN A 21 -3.61 13.37 4.03
CA ASN A 21 -3.84 14.07 5.28
C ASN A 21 -3.76 15.58 5.07
N LEU A 22 -4.66 16.30 5.73
CA LEU A 22 -4.64 17.76 5.81
C LEU A 22 -4.30 18.14 7.25
N ASN A 23 -3.22 18.86 7.45
CA ASN A 23 -2.89 19.38 8.77
C ASN A 23 -3.51 20.76 8.99
N LEU A 24 -3.51 21.21 10.26
CA LEU A 24 -4.06 22.50 10.67
C LEU A 24 -3.35 23.72 10.02
N ALA A 25 -2.12 23.53 9.54
CA ALA A 25 -1.35 24.54 8.84
C ALA A 25 -1.60 24.59 7.33
N GLY A 26 -2.63 23.86 6.83
CA GLY A 26 -2.96 23.81 5.41
C GLY A 26 -2.03 22.93 4.56
N CYS A 27 -1.10 22.23 5.19
CA CYS A 27 -0.21 21.29 4.50
C CYS A 27 -0.98 20.04 4.07
N LYS A 28 -0.88 19.67 2.81
CA LYS A 28 -1.49 18.46 2.25
C LYS A 28 -0.39 17.42 2.07
N CYS A 29 -0.62 16.22 2.59
CA CYS A 29 0.30 15.10 2.49
C CYS A 29 -0.39 13.93 1.81
N PHE A 30 0.16 13.43 0.70
CA PHE A 30 -0.29 12.24 -0.01
C PHE A 30 0.76 11.14 0.20
N PHE A 31 0.35 9.93 0.51
CA PHE A 31 1.27 8.87 0.89
C PHE A 31 0.82 7.49 0.42
N ALA A 32 1.78 6.63 0.12
CA ALA A 32 1.61 5.20 -0.07
C ALA A 32 2.12 4.45 1.16
N ASP A 33 1.67 3.22 1.37
CA ASP A 33 2.13 2.40 2.49
C ASP A 33 3.60 1.95 2.35
N HIS A 34 4.11 1.29 3.36
CA HIS A 34 5.51 0.89 3.50
C HIS A 34 6.02 0.03 2.33
N VAL A 35 5.16 -0.80 1.75
CA VAL A 35 5.48 -1.73 0.66
C VAL A 35 4.79 -1.39 -0.66
N GLY A 36 4.00 -0.30 -0.69
CA GLY A 36 3.30 0.16 -1.88
C GLY A 36 2.19 -0.78 -2.35
N SER A 37 1.50 -1.44 -1.42
CA SER A 37 0.43 -2.40 -1.72
C SER A 37 -0.78 -1.75 -2.40
N LYS A 38 -1.00 -0.46 -2.18
CA LYS A 38 -2.02 0.36 -2.85
C LYS A 38 -1.35 1.41 -3.72
N ALA A 39 -1.62 1.35 -5.01
CA ALA A 39 -1.07 2.32 -5.95
C ALA A 39 -1.68 3.71 -5.74
N LEU A 40 -0.84 4.73 -5.77
CA LEU A 40 -1.23 6.12 -5.79
C LEU A 40 -0.42 6.82 -6.88
N TYR A 41 -1.13 7.33 -7.88
CA TYR A 41 -0.54 8.01 -9.03
C TYR A 41 -0.65 9.51 -8.88
N TYR A 42 0.28 10.24 -9.48
CA TYR A 42 0.24 11.68 -9.51
C TYR A 42 0.76 12.26 -10.82
N TYR A 43 0.18 13.37 -11.21
CA TYR A 43 0.69 14.30 -12.21
C TYR A 43 1.12 15.57 -11.50
N LEU A 44 2.31 16.02 -11.79
CA LEU A 44 2.85 17.25 -11.23
C LEU A 44 3.51 18.06 -12.34
N LYS A 45 2.99 19.24 -12.60
CA LYS A 45 3.59 20.22 -13.50
C LYS A 45 3.29 21.63 -12.99
N GLU A 46 4.32 22.43 -12.83
CA GLU A 46 4.21 23.76 -12.23
C GLU A 46 3.50 23.69 -10.86
N ASP A 47 2.39 24.40 -10.69
CA ASP A 47 1.59 24.42 -9.46
C ASP A 47 0.40 23.42 -9.49
N LYS A 48 0.29 22.61 -10.54
CA LYS A 48 -0.81 21.65 -10.70
C LYS A 48 -0.41 20.29 -10.21
N LEU A 49 -1.07 19.84 -9.15
CA LEU A 49 -0.95 18.49 -8.62
C LEU A 49 -2.29 17.76 -8.75
N ILE A 50 -2.30 16.66 -9.49
CA ILE A 50 -3.45 15.75 -9.59
C ILE A 50 -3.02 14.42 -8.99
N VAL A 51 -3.80 13.87 -8.07
CA VAL A 51 -3.50 12.61 -7.39
C VAL A 51 -4.71 11.69 -7.47
N SER A 52 -4.50 10.42 -7.81
CA SER A 52 -5.56 9.43 -7.89
C SER A 52 -5.03 8.01 -7.63
N THR A 53 -5.89 7.13 -7.13
CA THR A 53 -5.62 5.69 -7.03
C THR A 53 -5.75 4.97 -8.38
N ARG A 54 -6.26 5.64 -9.40
CA ARG A 54 -6.44 5.10 -10.75
C ARG A 54 -5.85 6.03 -11.79
N LEU A 55 -4.96 5.48 -12.63
CA LEU A 55 -4.33 6.21 -13.73
C LEU A 55 -5.36 6.84 -14.67
N GLN A 56 -6.43 6.09 -15.01
CA GLN A 56 -7.46 6.54 -15.93
C GLN A 56 -8.15 7.85 -15.51
N TRP A 57 -8.31 8.06 -14.20
CA TRP A 57 -8.90 9.30 -13.69
C TRP A 57 -7.98 10.50 -13.90
N ILE A 58 -6.65 10.32 -13.76
CA ILE A 58 -5.68 11.38 -14.07
C ILE A 58 -5.75 11.71 -15.57
N LEU A 59 -5.73 10.69 -16.45
CA LEU A 59 -5.78 10.90 -17.89
C LEU A 59 -7.05 11.64 -18.31
N ARG A 60 -8.19 11.29 -17.70
CA ARG A 60 -9.44 12.00 -17.97
C ARG A 60 -9.33 13.48 -17.60
N VAL A 61 -8.82 13.80 -16.41
CA VAL A 61 -8.63 15.19 -15.99
C VAL A 61 -7.65 15.93 -16.89
N LEU A 62 -6.57 15.28 -17.34
CA LEU A 62 -5.62 15.89 -18.30
C LEU A 62 -6.32 16.19 -19.62
N SER A 63 -7.06 15.23 -20.19
CA SER A 63 -7.82 15.41 -21.44
C SER A 63 -8.87 16.49 -21.33
N ASP A 64 -9.66 16.50 -20.25
CA ASP A 64 -10.74 17.50 -20.03
C ASP A 64 -10.17 18.93 -19.90
N ASN A 65 -8.90 19.08 -19.54
CA ASN A 65 -8.19 20.36 -19.45
C ASN A 65 -7.25 20.65 -20.62
N ASN A 66 -7.30 19.87 -21.70
CA ASN A 66 -6.42 19.98 -22.87
C ASN A 66 -4.92 19.96 -22.51
N ILE A 67 -4.55 19.16 -21.50
CA ILE A 67 -3.15 18.95 -21.12
C ILE A 67 -2.64 17.74 -21.90
N GLU A 68 -1.62 17.96 -22.71
CA GLU A 68 -0.99 16.92 -23.50
C GLU A 68 -0.22 15.93 -22.62
N TYR A 69 -0.30 14.65 -22.96
CA TYR A 69 0.47 13.58 -22.32
C TYR A 69 0.89 12.53 -23.33
N HIS A 70 1.99 11.83 -23.05
CA HIS A 70 2.65 10.94 -23.98
C HIS A 70 2.78 9.53 -23.42
N PHE A 71 2.70 8.55 -24.34
CA PHE A 71 2.96 7.17 -23.99
C PHE A 71 4.45 6.96 -23.64
N ASN A 72 4.71 6.22 -22.57
CA ASN A 72 6.06 5.92 -22.10
C ASN A 72 6.52 4.55 -22.66
N GLU A 73 7.22 4.58 -23.77
CA GLU A 73 7.73 3.36 -24.42
C GLU A 73 8.70 2.58 -23.55
N LEU A 74 9.52 3.26 -22.73
CA LEU A 74 10.46 2.61 -21.84
C LEU A 74 9.72 1.80 -20.76
N SER A 75 8.69 2.36 -20.18
CA SER A 75 7.84 1.65 -19.22
C SER A 75 7.11 0.45 -19.83
N ALA A 76 6.70 0.57 -21.11
CA ALA A 76 6.15 -0.57 -21.84
C ALA A 76 7.17 -1.70 -22.01
N LYS A 77 8.43 -1.36 -22.33
CA LYS A 77 9.53 -2.33 -22.38
C LYS A 77 9.79 -2.99 -21.03
N TYR A 78 9.76 -2.23 -19.94
CA TYR A 78 9.87 -2.80 -18.58
C TYR A 78 8.75 -3.80 -18.30
N MET A 79 7.51 -3.44 -18.59
CA MET A 79 6.37 -4.34 -18.40
C MET A 79 6.51 -5.63 -19.21
N LEU A 80 6.95 -5.55 -20.46
CA LEU A 80 7.14 -6.72 -21.33
C LEU A 80 8.31 -7.61 -20.87
N THR A 81 9.36 -7.01 -20.30
CA THR A 81 10.58 -7.74 -19.90
C THR A 81 10.47 -8.33 -18.51
N TYR A 82 9.94 -7.57 -17.55
CA TYR A 82 9.95 -7.90 -16.13
C TYR A 82 8.56 -8.21 -15.56
N GLY A 83 7.49 -7.89 -16.28
CA GLY A 83 6.12 -8.02 -15.81
C GLY A 83 5.66 -6.89 -14.85
N PHE A 84 6.52 -5.89 -14.63
CA PHE A 84 6.21 -4.73 -13.78
C PHE A 84 6.98 -3.49 -14.20
N MET A 85 6.50 -2.32 -13.72
CA MET A 85 7.17 -1.04 -13.95
C MET A 85 8.31 -0.83 -12.96
N LEU A 86 9.42 -0.30 -13.42
CA LEU A 86 10.55 0.10 -12.58
C LEU A 86 10.33 1.54 -12.05
N ASP A 87 10.89 1.80 -10.88
CA ASP A 87 10.84 3.09 -10.20
C ASP A 87 9.41 3.66 -10.05
N ASP A 88 9.27 4.96 -10.20
CA ASP A 88 8.00 5.68 -10.15
C ASP A 88 7.27 5.74 -11.49
N SER A 89 7.78 5.05 -12.51
CA SER A 89 7.29 5.16 -13.88
C SER A 89 5.90 4.55 -14.08
N THR A 90 5.17 5.10 -15.07
CA THR A 90 3.90 4.56 -15.54
C THR A 90 3.90 4.48 -17.06
N PHE A 91 2.83 3.98 -17.69
CA PHE A 91 2.67 4.00 -19.15
C PHE A 91 2.54 5.41 -19.73
N ILE A 92 2.43 6.43 -18.88
CA ILE A 92 2.32 7.83 -19.29
C ILE A 92 3.51 8.60 -18.71
N SER A 93 4.26 9.27 -19.57
CA SER A 93 5.52 9.92 -19.21
C SER A 93 5.37 10.98 -18.10
N GLU A 94 4.26 11.73 -18.15
CA GLU A 94 3.96 12.83 -17.23
C GLU A 94 3.31 12.38 -15.93
N VAL A 95 2.89 11.12 -15.85
CA VAL A 95 2.23 10.58 -14.64
C VAL A 95 3.18 9.61 -13.94
N LYS A 96 3.38 9.86 -12.68
CA LYS A 96 4.25 9.08 -11.80
C LYS A 96 3.43 8.29 -10.77
N ARG A 97 4.05 7.28 -10.19
CA ARG A 97 3.53 6.53 -9.04
C ARG A 97 4.27 6.97 -7.79
N ILE A 98 3.55 7.13 -6.67
CA ILE A 98 4.21 7.30 -5.37
C ILE A 98 4.84 5.96 -4.99
N LEU A 99 6.15 5.97 -4.76
CA LEU A 99 6.92 4.78 -4.40
C LEU A 99 6.56 4.27 -3.00
N PRO A 100 6.81 2.98 -2.71
CA PRO A 100 6.68 2.43 -1.36
C PRO A 100 7.39 3.29 -0.32
N GLY A 101 6.77 3.51 0.83
CA GLY A 101 7.35 4.31 1.90
C GLY A 101 7.60 5.78 1.57
N ASN A 102 6.98 6.30 0.52
CA ASN A 102 7.13 7.70 0.12
C ASN A 102 5.84 8.50 0.31
N LYS A 103 6.03 9.81 0.48
CA LYS A 103 4.95 10.81 0.58
C LYS A 103 5.26 12.05 -0.23
N ILE A 104 4.22 12.70 -0.74
CA ILE A 104 4.27 14.02 -1.38
C ILE A 104 3.66 15.02 -0.41
N ILE A 105 4.38 16.07 -0.11
CA ILE A 105 3.95 17.17 0.77
C ILE A 105 3.73 18.40 -0.08
N LEU A 106 2.53 18.95 -0.05
CA LEU A 106 2.18 20.24 -0.65
C LEU A 106 1.99 21.25 0.47
N SER A 107 2.78 22.30 0.46
CA SER A 107 2.76 23.40 1.43
C SER A 107 2.83 24.73 0.73
N GLY A 108 2.72 25.84 1.49
CA GLY A 108 2.97 27.20 0.96
C GLY A 108 4.39 27.43 0.42
N GLN A 109 5.32 26.53 0.70
CA GLN A 109 6.70 26.55 0.20
C GLN A 109 6.89 25.72 -1.08
N GLY A 110 5.81 25.11 -1.62
CA GLY A 110 5.83 24.28 -2.80
C GLY A 110 5.57 22.80 -2.49
N ILE A 111 6.01 21.96 -3.44
CA ILE A 111 5.76 20.50 -3.43
C ILE A 111 7.08 19.77 -3.20
N LYS A 112 7.08 18.85 -2.24
CA LYS A 112 8.26 18.05 -1.88
C LYS A 112 7.88 16.56 -1.80
N THR A 113 8.68 15.72 -2.45
CA THR A 113 8.64 14.26 -2.25
C THR A 113 9.61 13.88 -1.14
N MET A 114 9.16 13.04 -0.22
CA MET A 114 9.96 12.57 0.90
C MET A 114 9.74 11.08 1.14
N GLN A 115 10.84 10.34 1.29
CA GLN A 115 10.80 8.97 1.78
C GLN A 115 10.67 9.00 3.31
N TYR A 116 9.63 8.38 3.84
CA TYR A 116 9.40 8.29 5.28
C TYR A 116 9.72 6.91 5.84
N TYR A 117 9.85 5.91 4.97
CA TYR A 117 10.20 4.54 5.34
C TYR A 117 11.05 3.89 4.25
N LEU A 118 12.10 3.19 4.66
CA LEU A 118 12.91 2.32 3.83
C LEU A 118 13.12 1.02 4.60
N PRO A 119 12.72 -0.14 4.03
CA PRO A 119 13.06 -1.43 4.63
C PRO A 119 14.58 -1.57 4.77
N SER A 120 15.04 -1.87 5.98
CA SER A 120 16.45 -2.16 6.21
C SER A 120 16.66 -3.69 6.22
N ILE A 121 17.55 -4.17 5.37
CA ILE A 121 17.97 -5.57 5.32
C ILE A 121 19.30 -5.77 6.07
N ASN A 122 19.86 -4.71 6.65
CA ASN A 122 21.20 -4.73 7.25
C ASN A 122 21.21 -5.17 8.72
N HIS A 123 20.07 -5.54 9.28
CA HIS A 123 19.97 -6.06 10.64
C HIS A 123 19.84 -7.58 10.58
N THR A 124 20.98 -8.27 10.63
CA THR A 124 21.02 -9.67 11.02
C THR A 124 20.78 -9.75 12.52
N LEU A 125 19.73 -10.44 12.92
CA LEU A 125 19.53 -10.75 14.32
C LEU A 125 20.50 -11.86 14.71
N ASP A 126 21.32 -11.65 15.73
CA ASP A 126 22.20 -12.68 16.30
C ASP A 126 21.36 -13.57 17.25
N VAL A 127 20.47 -14.36 16.67
CA VAL A 127 19.57 -15.28 17.38
C VAL A 127 19.56 -16.63 16.67
N SER A 128 19.17 -17.68 17.38
CA SER A 128 19.04 -19.01 16.78
C SER A 128 17.88 -19.08 15.77
N GLU A 129 17.99 -19.97 14.79
CA GLU A 129 16.95 -20.25 13.78
C GLU A 129 15.57 -20.51 14.42
N ASP A 130 15.54 -21.30 15.50
CA ASP A 130 14.30 -21.56 16.26
C ASP A 130 13.68 -20.28 16.83
N THR A 131 14.48 -19.30 17.19
CA THR A 131 14.00 -18.01 17.69
C THR A 131 13.45 -17.17 16.54
N GLU A 132 14.13 -17.14 15.40
CA GLU A 132 13.66 -16.46 14.18
C GLU A 132 12.31 -17.02 13.73
N ILE A 133 12.17 -18.34 13.65
CA ILE A 133 10.91 -19.01 13.29
C ILE A 133 9.79 -18.60 14.24
N ARG A 134 10.05 -18.57 15.56
CA ARG A 134 9.05 -18.13 16.53
C ARG A 134 8.65 -16.65 16.37
N MET A 135 9.60 -15.79 16.04
CA MET A 135 9.36 -14.36 15.79
C MET A 135 8.51 -14.16 14.54
N ILE A 136 8.80 -14.90 13.46
CA ILE A 136 8.03 -14.88 12.22
C ILE A 136 6.60 -15.37 12.48
N ASP A 137 6.43 -16.52 13.14
CA ASP A 137 5.12 -17.08 13.49
C ASP A 137 4.30 -16.13 14.36
N ALA A 138 4.90 -15.52 15.37
CA ALA A 138 4.24 -14.54 16.23
C ALA A 138 3.80 -13.29 15.44
N SER A 139 4.64 -12.79 14.56
CA SER A 139 4.34 -11.63 13.70
C SER A 139 3.22 -11.94 12.71
N PHE A 140 3.25 -13.13 12.10
CA PHE A 140 2.21 -13.60 11.19
C PHE A 140 0.86 -13.74 11.89
N ARG A 141 0.82 -14.41 13.07
CA ARG A 141 -0.40 -14.53 13.88
C ARG A 141 -1.01 -13.18 14.22
N MET A 142 -0.17 -12.25 14.65
CA MET A 142 -0.61 -10.89 14.99
C MET A 142 -1.16 -10.14 13.76
N ALA A 143 -0.57 -10.30 12.59
CA ALA A 143 -1.05 -9.70 11.36
C ALA A 143 -2.42 -10.25 10.97
N VAL A 144 -2.59 -11.57 10.94
CA VAL A 144 -3.87 -12.24 10.67
C VAL A 144 -4.93 -11.83 11.68
N GLN A 145 -4.59 -11.83 12.98
CA GLN A 145 -5.52 -11.41 14.02
C GLN A 145 -6.04 -9.98 13.82
N ARG A 146 -5.16 -9.04 13.48
CA ARG A 146 -5.54 -7.63 13.23
C ARG A 146 -6.50 -7.48 12.06
N GLU A 147 -6.30 -8.23 10.97
CA GLU A 147 -7.22 -8.19 9.83
C GLU A 147 -8.62 -8.72 10.23
N PHE A 148 -8.68 -9.83 10.96
CA PHE A 148 -9.95 -10.38 11.44
C PHE A 148 -10.63 -9.45 12.47
N GLU A 149 -9.89 -8.79 13.36
CA GLU A 149 -10.44 -7.82 14.32
C GLU A 149 -11.01 -6.61 13.60
N LYS A 150 -10.32 -6.10 12.60
CA LYS A 150 -10.79 -4.99 11.78
C LYS A 150 -12.10 -5.30 11.06
N ASP A 151 -12.20 -6.46 10.42
CA ASP A 151 -13.43 -6.88 9.75
C ASP A 151 -14.60 -6.99 10.73
N ARG A 152 -14.36 -7.54 11.94
CA ARG A 152 -15.38 -7.60 13.01
C ARG A 152 -15.82 -6.22 13.47
N GLU A 153 -14.90 -5.27 13.62
CA GLU A 153 -15.19 -3.88 13.99
C GLU A 153 -16.16 -3.23 12.99
N TYR A 154 -16.01 -3.56 11.70
CA TYR A 154 -16.89 -3.06 10.64
C TYR A 154 -18.10 -3.95 10.33
N GLY A 155 -18.26 -5.06 11.04
CA GLY A 155 -19.36 -6.01 10.80
C GLY A 155 -19.24 -6.80 9.50
N TYR A 156 -18.05 -6.92 8.94
CA TYR A 156 -17.80 -7.70 7.73
C TYR A 156 -17.62 -9.18 8.03
N LYS A 157 -18.06 -10.02 7.09
CA LYS A 157 -17.74 -11.43 7.11
C LYS A 157 -16.31 -11.66 6.63
N HIS A 158 -15.64 -12.66 7.20
CA HIS A 158 -14.31 -13.04 6.75
C HIS A 158 -14.41 -14.01 5.57
N LEU A 159 -13.72 -13.67 4.50
CA LEU A 159 -13.54 -14.54 3.35
C LEU A 159 -12.06 -14.93 3.28
N VAL A 160 -11.77 -16.22 3.27
CA VAL A 160 -10.42 -16.75 3.12
C VAL A 160 -10.39 -17.64 1.88
N ASP A 161 -9.70 -17.17 0.84
CA ASP A 161 -9.47 -17.94 -0.37
C ASP A 161 -8.47 -19.06 -0.09
N LEU A 162 -8.85 -20.31 -0.39
CA LEU A 162 -7.96 -21.45 -0.32
C LEU A 162 -7.43 -21.79 -1.70
N SER A 163 -6.14 -21.53 -1.91
CA SER A 163 -5.40 -22.04 -3.06
C SER A 163 -4.72 -23.37 -2.73
N GLY A 164 -4.09 -24.00 -3.72
CA GLY A 164 -3.23 -25.18 -3.51
C GLY A 164 -1.95 -24.90 -2.69
N GLY A 165 -1.64 -23.61 -2.45
CA GLY A 165 -0.43 -23.18 -1.75
C GLY A 165 -0.49 -23.31 -0.23
N LEU A 166 0.67 -23.19 0.42
CA LEU A 166 0.81 -23.26 1.88
C LEU A 166 0.31 -21.97 2.55
N ASP A 167 0.51 -20.81 1.95
CA ASP A 167 0.23 -19.50 2.54
C ASP A 167 -1.24 -19.35 2.91
N SER A 168 -2.15 -19.66 1.99
CA SER A 168 -3.60 -19.60 2.25
C SER A 168 -4.04 -20.58 3.33
N ARG A 169 -3.37 -21.75 3.44
CA ARG A 169 -3.61 -22.71 4.52
C ARG A 169 -3.15 -22.17 5.86
N MET A 170 -2.01 -21.48 5.90
CA MET A 170 -1.48 -20.83 7.11
C MET A 170 -2.46 -19.78 7.63
N VAL A 171 -3.00 -18.92 6.77
CA VAL A 171 -4.02 -17.93 7.14
C VAL A 171 -5.23 -18.58 7.78
N ARG A 172 -5.72 -19.69 7.22
CA ARG A 172 -6.86 -20.42 7.76
C ARG A 172 -6.55 -21.15 9.09
N TRP A 173 -5.34 -21.64 9.24
CA TRP A 173 -4.97 -22.43 10.43
C TRP A 173 -4.86 -21.57 11.70
N HIS A 174 -4.35 -20.37 11.59
CA HIS A 174 -4.03 -19.51 12.73
C HIS A 174 -5.23 -18.92 13.49
N PRO A 175 -6.41 -18.65 12.91
CA PRO A 175 -7.54 -18.11 13.66
C PRO A 175 -8.32 -19.15 14.49
N LYS A 176 -7.95 -20.42 14.47
CA LYS A 176 -8.70 -21.48 15.19
C LYS A 176 -9.00 -21.18 16.66
N PRO A 177 -8.13 -20.56 17.48
CA PRO A 177 -8.48 -20.18 18.85
C PRO A 177 -9.45 -19.00 18.95
N LEU A 178 -9.47 -18.14 17.93
CA LEU A 178 -10.30 -16.94 17.86
C LEU A 178 -11.66 -17.21 17.21
N CYS A 179 -11.74 -18.23 16.36
CA CYS A 179 -12.96 -18.64 15.63
C CYS A 179 -14.00 -19.38 16.50
N ARG A 180 -13.73 -19.72 17.76
CA ARG A 180 -14.71 -20.39 18.62
C ARG A 180 -15.89 -19.51 19.05
N LEU A 181 -15.83 -18.21 18.81
CA LEU A 181 -16.93 -17.28 19.02
C LEU A 181 -17.53 -16.86 17.67
N ALA A 182 -18.46 -17.69 17.19
CA ALA A 182 -19.44 -17.39 16.14
C ALA A 182 -18.89 -16.71 14.86
N MET A 183 -18.29 -17.49 13.95
CA MET A 183 -17.95 -16.98 12.64
C MET A 183 -18.19 -18.04 11.56
N GLU A 184 -19.15 -17.76 10.68
CA GLU A 184 -19.25 -18.43 9.39
C GLU A 184 -18.10 -17.94 8.51
N VAL A 185 -17.06 -18.75 8.39
CA VAL A 185 -16.02 -18.56 7.39
C VAL A 185 -16.55 -19.12 6.08
N GLU A 186 -16.95 -18.29 5.15
CA GLU A 186 -17.27 -18.72 3.79
C GLU A 186 -15.98 -19.10 3.06
N LEU A 187 -15.87 -20.37 2.70
CA LEU A 187 -14.75 -20.89 1.93
C LEU A 187 -15.06 -20.83 0.45
N GLN A 188 -14.29 -20.05 -0.27
CA GLN A 188 -14.30 -20.09 -1.74
C GLN A 188 -13.10 -20.92 -2.21
N VAL A 189 -13.39 -22.08 -2.81
CA VAL A 189 -12.35 -22.92 -3.42
C VAL A 189 -12.26 -22.55 -4.89
N SER A 190 -11.18 -21.89 -5.27
CA SER A 190 -10.86 -21.67 -6.68
C SER A 190 -10.15 -22.91 -7.23
N VAL A 191 -10.85 -23.69 -8.04
CA VAL A 191 -10.25 -24.77 -8.83
C VAL A 191 -9.78 -24.14 -10.14
N LYS A 192 -8.46 -24.05 -10.33
CA LYS A 192 -7.85 -23.74 -11.64
C LYS A 192 -7.56 -25.03 -12.38
#